data_501378d71ffb152b19f2115653ee8dc4
#
_entry.id   501378d71ffb152b19f2115653ee8dc4
#
_cell.length_a   1.000
_cell.length_b   1.000
_cell.length_c   1.000
_cell.angle_alpha   90.00
_cell.angle_beta   90.00
_cell.angle_gamma   90.00
#
_symmetry.space_group_name_H-M   'P 1'
#
loop_
_entity.id
_entity.type
_entity.pdbx_description
1 polymer ?
#
loop_
_entity_poly.entity_id
_entity_poly.type
_entity_poly.pdbx_seq_one_letter_code
_entity_poly.pdbx_strand_id
1 'polypeptide(L)'
;MSKQTQSGAAVAAQESSFDRKRHIVGAIFGPICALLVYLLPIAGLSPEAHKLLAIVTFVAFWWICEPVPIPVTSILGPTLCVIFGVVSATDAFKSFANPMIFLFMGGFLIAKGMMVNGLDKRIAYGIMSMKWVGDSPRRIFLAIGLACMLCSGWISNTATAAMMFPIALGLLEAIREMMAANGKEIDLRSYKYATGLMLMTAYACSIGGVLTPIGTPPNIIMIGFIRELAPDAPQITFFNWMIWGFIAMVLYFIVTFFVLQKMFPADVKHIDGAQEFIQEHRK
;
A
#
# COMPACT_ATOMS: atom_id res chain seq x y z
N MET A 1 -22.80 2.11 27.86
CA MET A 1 -21.78 1.59 26.92
C MET A 1 -22.52 0.84 25.82
N SER A 2 -22.45 1.33 24.58
CA SER A 2 -23.24 0.81 23.47
C SER A 2 -22.70 -0.54 22.96
N LYS A 3 -23.57 -1.38 22.36
CA LYS A 3 -23.19 -2.67 21.74
C LYS A 3 -22.05 -2.52 20.70
N GLN A 4 -21.88 -1.34 20.09
CA GLN A 4 -20.79 -1.04 19.16
C GLN A 4 -19.41 -0.99 19.83
N THR A 5 -19.32 -0.46 21.08
CA THR A 5 -18.06 -0.40 21.84
C THR A 5 -17.60 -1.79 22.27
N GLN A 6 -18.55 -2.68 22.60
CA GLN A 6 -18.23 -4.08 22.94
C GLN A 6 -17.81 -4.90 21.73
N SER A 7 -18.40 -4.67 20.55
CA SER A 7 -18.01 -5.32 19.29
C SER A 7 -16.58 -4.92 18.88
N GLY A 8 -16.24 -3.62 18.93
CA GLY A 8 -14.91 -3.14 18.62
C GLY A 8 -13.83 -3.69 19.55
N ALA A 9 -14.09 -3.74 20.85
CA ALA A 9 -13.17 -4.31 21.83
C ALA A 9 -12.97 -5.83 21.66
N ALA A 10 -14.03 -6.56 21.30
CA ALA A 10 -13.95 -8.00 21.03
C ALA A 10 -13.14 -8.30 19.75
N VAL A 11 -13.32 -7.51 18.69
CA VAL A 11 -12.53 -7.62 17.44
C VAL A 11 -11.07 -7.30 17.71
N ALA A 12 -10.76 -6.22 18.42
CA ALA A 12 -9.39 -5.85 18.79
C ALA A 12 -8.73 -6.92 19.69
N ALA A 13 -9.47 -7.52 20.62
CA ALA A 13 -8.97 -8.60 21.45
C ALA A 13 -8.71 -9.90 20.65
N GLN A 14 -9.52 -10.18 19.64
CA GLN A 14 -9.35 -11.34 18.76
C GLN A 14 -8.16 -11.13 17.80
N GLU A 15 -7.97 -9.94 17.25
CA GLU A 15 -6.80 -9.58 16.46
C GLU A 15 -5.51 -9.70 17.28
N SER A 16 -5.48 -9.19 18.51
CA SER A 16 -4.33 -9.30 19.40
C SER A 16 -3.97 -10.75 19.74
N SER A 17 -4.97 -11.64 19.89
CA SER A 17 -4.75 -13.07 20.15
C SER A 17 -4.20 -13.81 18.93
N PHE A 18 -4.65 -13.45 17.72
CA PHE A 18 -4.14 -13.99 16.47
C PHE A 18 -2.70 -13.53 16.22
N ASP A 19 -2.42 -12.24 16.38
CA ASP A 19 -1.08 -11.68 16.23
C ASP A 19 -0.09 -12.31 17.19
N ARG A 20 -0.46 -12.49 18.45
CA ARG A 20 0.38 -13.18 19.43
C ARG A 20 0.73 -14.61 19.01
N LYS A 21 -0.23 -15.36 18.49
CA LYS A 21 0.01 -16.72 17.99
C LYS A 21 0.94 -16.70 16.76
N ARG A 22 0.70 -15.78 15.83
CA ARG A 22 1.53 -15.56 14.63
C ARG A 22 2.99 -15.26 15.02
N HIS A 23 3.20 -14.36 15.98
CA HIS A 23 4.53 -14.01 16.48
C HIS A 23 5.25 -15.21 17.12
N ILE A 24 4.56 -16.00 17.96
CA ILE A 24 5.14 -17.20 18.59
C ILE A 24 5.49 -18.26 17.53
N VAL A 25 4.59 -18.47 16.57
CA VAL A 25 4.85 -19.40 15.44
C VAL A 25 6.10 -18.97 14.67
N GLY A 26 6.21 -17.69 14.31
CA GLY A 26 7.39 -17.16 13.62
C GLY A 26 8.68 -17.31 14.40
N ALA A 27 8.65 -16.99 15.69
CA ALA A 27 9.80 -17.10 16.58
C ALA A 27 10.35 -18.54 16.68
N ILE A 28 9.48 -19.54 16.67
CA ILE A 28 9.85 -20.96 16.81
C ILE A 28 10.14 -21.59 15.44
N PHE A 29 9.21 -21.48 14.49
CA PHE A 29 9.32 -22.17 13.21
C PHE A 29 10.30 -21.53 12.24
N GLY A 30 10.55 -20.23 12.32
CA GLY A 30 11.56 -19.55 11.49
C GLY A 30 12.94 -20.18 11.64
N PRO A 31 13.52 -20.24 12.86
CA PRO A 31 14.80 -20.91 13.11
C PRO A 31 14.79 -22.41 12.78
N ILE A 32 13.70 -23.12 13.09
CA ILE A 32 13.58 -24.57 12.82
C ILE A 32 13.59 -24.82 11.32
N CYS A 33 12.79 -24.10 10.53
CA CYS A 33 12.77 -24.27 9.08
C CYS A 33 14.12 -23.91 8.44
N ALA A 34 14.77 -22.85 8.90
CA ALA A 34 16.10 -22.48 8.45
C ALA A 34 17.14 -23.57 8.74
N LEU A 35 17.08 -24.13 9.94
CA LEU A 35 17.96 -25.23 10.34
C LEU A 35 17.71 -26.50 9.50
N LEU A 36 16.44 -26.82 9.23
CA LEU A 36 16.07 -27.94 8.37
C LEU A 36 16.62 -27.73 6.95
N VAL A 37 16.46 -26.56 6.38
CA VAL A 37 17.00 -26.22 5.06
C VAL A 37 18.54 -26.33 5.07
N TYR A 38 19.20 -25.88 6.13
CA TYR A 38 20.65 -25.95 6.27
C TYR A 38 21.16 -27.38 6.38
N LEU A 39 20.43 -28.28 7.02
CA LEU A 39 20.81 -29.67 7.22
C LEU A 39 20.45 -30.59 6.03
N LEU A 40 19.49 -30.21 5.20
CA LEU A 40 19.07 -30.99 4.04
C LEU A 40 20.09 -30.87 2.92
N PRO A 41 20.68 -31.98 2.40
CA PRO A 41 21.59 -31.92 1.27
C PRO A 41 20.81 -31.56 -0.01
N ILE A 42 20.99 -30.34 -0.51
CA ILE A 42 20.36 -29.89 -1.76
C ILE A 42 21.41 -29.95 -2.87
N ALA A 43 21.23 -30.91 -3.79
CA ALA A 43 22.15 -31.08 -4.91
C ALA A 43 22.15 -29.86 -5.84
N GLY A 44 23.34 -29.46 -6.29
CA GLY A 44 23.51 -28.35 -7.26
C GLY A 44 23.68 -26.96 -6.66
N LEU A 45 23.66 -26.80 -5.33
CA LEU A 45 23.98 -25.55 -4.65
C LEU A 45 25.44 -25.53 -4.15
N SER A 46 26.08 -24.34 -4.28
CA SER A 46 27.35 -24.12 -3.57
C SER A 46 27.11 -24.03 -2.05
N PRO A 47 28.11 -24.25 -1.21
CA PRO A 47 27.98 -24.13 0.24
C PRO A 47 27.47 -22.76 0.67
N GLU A 48 27.89 -21.67 0.00
CA GLU A 48 27.45 -20.30 0.29
C GLU A 48 26.00 -20.10 -0.11
N ALA A 49 25.58 -20.58 -1.29
CA ALA A 49 24.21 -20.52 -1.76
C ALA A 49 23.27 -21.33 -0.85
N HIS A 50 23.71 -22.46 -0.32
CA HIS A 50 22.94 -23.26 0.62
C HIS A 50 22.72 -22.52 1.96
N LYS A 51 23.79 -21.91 2.52
CA LYS A 51 23.68 -21.05 3.71
C LYS A 51 22.74 -19.87 3.46
N LEU A 52 22.86 -19.21 2.30
CA LEU A 52 21.99 -18.10 1.92
C LEU A 52 20.52 -18.54 1.87
N LEU A 53 20.22 -19.71 1.30
CA LEU A 53 18.85 -20.24 1.24
C LEU A 53 18.26 -20.45 2.64
N ALA A 54 19.04 -20.97 3.58
CA ALA A 54 18.62 -21.12 4.97
C ALA A 54 18.33 -19.75 5.63
N ILE A 55 19.19 -18.75 5.42
CA ILE A 55 19.00 -17.39 5.95
C ILE A 55 17.76 -16.74 5.34
N VAL A 56 17.57 -16.85 4.02
CA VAL A 56 16.38 -16.32 3.33
C VAL A 56 15.10 -16.97 3.87
N THR A 57 15.12 -18.29 4.10
CA THR A 57 13.99 -19.00 4.71
C THR A 57 13.66 -18.43 6.09
N PHE A 58 14.67 -18.21 6.95
CA PHE A 58 14.51 -17.59 8.26
C PHE A 58 13.89 -16.19 8.16
N VAL A 59 14.46 -15.32 7.32
CA VAL A 59 14.00 -13.95 7.13
C VAL A 59 12.58 -13.90 6.59
N ALA A 60 12.23 -14.76 5.63
CA ALA A 60 10.90 -14.85 5.05
C ALA A 60 9.84 -15.22 6.11
N PHE A 61 10.12 -16.24 6.95
CA PHE A 61 9.24 -16.59 8.07
C PHE A 61 9.06 -15.44 9.05
N TRP A 62 10.14 -14.73 9.37
CA TRP A 62 10.09 -13.61 10.30
C TRP A 62 9.40 -12.38 9.71
N TRP A 63 9.46 -12.16 8.40
CA TRP A 63 8.68 -11.10 7.75
C TRP A 63 7.18 -11.39 7.71
N ILE A 64 6.81 -12.65 7.48
CA ILE A 64 5.40 -13.06 7.45
C ILE A 64 4.79 -13.07 8.84
N CYS A 65 5.52 -13.60 9.81
CA CYS A 65 5.02 -13.81 11.17
C CYS A 65 5.28 -12.63 12.11
N GLU A 66 6.20 -11.72 11.77
CA GLU A 66 6.56 -10.52 12.53
C GLU A 66 6.85 -10.75 14.03
N PRO A 67 7.64 -11.76 14.43
CA PRO A 67 7.98 -11.97 15.86
C PRO A 67 8.77 -10.81 16.43
N VAL A 68 9.47 -10.05 15.60
CA VAL A 68 10.14 -8.78 15.90
C VAL A 68 9.76 -7.76 14.81
N PRO A 69 9.91 -6.45 15.05
CA PRO A 69 9.64 -5.43 14.02
C PRO A 69 10.40 -5.69 12.72
N ILE A 70 9.74 -5.53 11.58
CA ILE A 70 10.31 -5.78 10.23
C ILE A 70 11.70 -5.13 10.04
N PRO A 71 11.98 -3.87 10.47
CA PRO A 71 13.32 -3.28 10.32
C PRO A 71 14.42 -4.08 11.02
N VAL A 72 14.12 -4.71 12.17
CA VAL A 72 15.09 -5.56 12.89
C VAL A 72 15.43 -6.79 12.07
N THR A 73 14.42 -7.48 11.53
CA THR A 73 14.62 -8.64 10.64
C THR A 73 15.40 -8.25 9.38
N SER A 74 15.14 -7.05 8.84
CA SER A 74 15.81 -6.54 7.63
C SER A 74 17.31 -6.31 7.82
N ILE A 75 17.73 -5.92 9.02
CA ILE A 75 19.17 -5.78 9.35
C ILE A 75 19.76 -7.15 9.72
N LEU A 76 18.99 -8.00 10.39
CA LEU A 76 19.44 -9.31 10.82
C LEU A 76 19.82 -10.22 9.64
N GLY A 77 19.08 -10.17 8.52
CA GLY A 77 19.39 -10.98 7.33
C GLY A 77 20.82 -10.78 6.80
N PRO A 78 21.21 -9.56 6.39
CA PRO A 78 22.60 -9.28 5.99
C PRO A 78 23.63 -9.59 7.07
N THR A 79 23.29 -9.32 8.35
CA THR A 79 24.19 -9.66 9.48
C THR A 79 24.45 -11.15 9.57
N LEU A 80 23.43 -11.99 9.41
CA LEU A 80 23.59 -13.44 9.39
C LEU A 80 24.43 -13.89 8.19
N CYS A 81 24.27 -13.27 7.00
CA CYS A 81 25.12 -13.56 5.85
C CYS A 81 26.61 -13.32 6.15
N VAL A 82 26.94 -12.28 6.91
CA VAL A 82 28.32 -12.00 7.33
C VAL A 82 28.78 -13.02 8.37
N ILE A 83 27.98 -13.29 9.41
CA ILE A 83 28.33 -14.22 10.49
C ILE A 83 28.60 -15.63 9.95
N PHE A 84 27.76 -16.09 9.02
CA PHE A 84 27.91 -17.42 8.41
C PHE A 84 28.90 -17.47 7.23
N GLY A 85 29.58 -16.35 6.93
CA GLY A 85 30.61 -16.30 5.90
C GLY A 85 30.07 -16.45 4.48
N VAL A 86 28.84 -16.00 4.21
CA VAL A 86 28.24 -16.00 2.87
C VAL A 86 28.80 -14.85 2.05
N VAL A 87 28.95 -13.65 2.66
CA VAL A 87 29.50 -12.46 2.03
C VAL A 87 30.34 -11.65 3.03
N SER A 88 31.21 -10.76 2.53
CA SER A 88 31.95 -9.83 3.40
C SER A 88 31.01 -8.78 4.04
N ALA A 89 31.40 -8.24 5.18
CA ALA A 89 30.63 -7.16 5.84
C ALA A 89 30.44 -5.95 4.92
N THR A 90 31.49 -5.57 4.17
CA THR A 90 31.43 -4.46 3.21
C THR A 90 30.39 -4.74 2.12
N ASP A 91 30.37 -5.92 1.55
CA ASP A 91 29.43 -6.28 0.48
C ASP A 91 27.99 -6.40 1.00
N ALA A 92 27.80 -6.96 2.21
CA ALA A 92 26.48 -7.08 2.82
C ALA A 92 25.82 -5.72 3.07
N PHE A 93 26.59 -4.72 3.49
CA PHE A 93 26.05 -3.42 3.92
C PHE A 93 26.23 -2.28 2.90
N LYS A 94 27.01 -2.45 1.82
CA LYS A 94 27.19 -1.42 0.79
C LYS A 94 25.86 -0.97 0.16
N SER A 95 24.87 -1.86 0.07
CA SER A 95 23.55 -1.53 -0.48
C SER A 95 22.76 -0.56 0.39
N PHE A 96 23.04 -0.47 1.69
CA PHE A 96 22.42 0.50 2.60
C PHE A 96 22.92 1.94 2.35
N ALA A 97 24.08 2.10 1.72
CA ALA A 97 24.63 3.39 1.31
C ALA A 97 24.25 3.78 -0.13
N ASN A 98 23.30 3.10 -0.75
CA ASN A 98 22.86 3.41 -2.11
C ASN A 98 22.22 4.81 -2.17
N PRO A 99 22.63 5.70 -3.08
CA PRO A 99 22.03 7.04 -3.24
C PRO A 99 20.52 7.05 -3.39
N MET A 100 19.94 5.97 -3.94
CA MET A 100 18.48 5.84 -4.08
C MET A 100 17.76 5.78 -2.73
N ILE A 101 18.39 5.25 -1.68
CA ILE A 101 17.81 5.22 -0.32
C ILE A 101 17.70 6.65 0.23
N PHE A 102 18.71 7.49 -0.01
CA PHE A 102 18.68 8.89 0.41
C PHE A 102 17.63 9.70 -0.37
N LEU A 103 17.47 9.43 -1.66
CA LEU A 103 16.38 10.02 -2.47
C LEU A 103 15.01 9.64 -1.89
N PHE A 104 14.83 8.38 -1.53
CA PHE A 104 13.59 7.86 -0.95
C PHE A 104 13.32 8.48 0.43
N MET A 105 14.34 8.59 1.27
CA MET A 105 14.25 9.26 2.57
C MET A 105 13.86 10.73 2.43
N GLY A 106 14.47 11.47 1.49
CA GLY A 106 14.08 12.84 1.17
C GLY A 106 12.62 12.94 0.72
N GLY A 107 12.18 12.00 -0.15
CA GLY A 107 10.78 11.89 -0.57
C GLY A 107 9.82 11.67 0.61
N PHE A 108 10.16 10.82 1.56
CA PHE A 108 9.35 10.61 2.77
C PHE A 108 9.28 11.84 3.67
N LEU A 109 10.36 12.62 3.78
CA LEU A 109 10.34 13.87 4.54
C LEU A 109 9.39 14.89 3.92
N ILE A 110 9.41 15.04 2.59
CA ILE A 110 8.48 15.89 1.84
C ILE A 110 7.03 15.39 2.02
N ALA A 111 6.79 14.10 1.83
CA ALA A 111 5.49 13.49 2.02
C ALA A 111 4.95 13.69 3.43
N LYS A 112 5.79 13.53 4.45
CA LYS A 112 5.43 13.81 5.84
C LYS A 112 5.07 15.29 6.05
N GLY A 113 5.83 16.21 5.45
CA GLY A 113 5.52 17.64 5.46
C GLY A 113 4.14 17.93 4.84
N MET A 114 3.81 17.31 3.72
CA MET A 114 2.49 17.43 3.07
C MET A 114 1.37 16.94 3.99
N MET A 115 1.52 15.78 4.61
CA MET A 115 0.53 15.18 5.52
C MET A 115 0.32 16.02 6.79
N VAL A 116 1.39 16.49 7.43
CA VAL A 116 1.30 17.32 8.66
C VAL A 116 0.58 18.64 8.40
N ASN A 117 0.77 19.21 7.20
CA ASN A 117 0.11 20.45 6.80
C ASN A 117 -1.26 20.22 6.12
N GLY A 118 -1.73 18.98 6.02
CA GLY A 118 -3.03 18.63 5.43
C GLY A 118 -3.15 18.94 3.93
N LEU A 119 -2.02 19.05 3.21
CA LEU A 119 -2.02 19.34 1.78
C LEU A 119 -2.61 18.18 0.98
N ASP A 120 -2.36 16.95 1.41
CA ASP A 120 -2.93 15.71 0.88
C ASP A 120 -4.47 15.74 0.91
N LYS A 121 -5.06 16.10 2.07
CA LYS A 121 -6.51 16.26 2.22
C LYS A 121 -7.06 17.36 1.33
N ARG A 122 -6.38 18.51 1.26
CA ARG A 122 -6.78 19.62 0.40
C ARG A 122 -6.82 19.25 -1.08
N ILE A 123 -5.83 18.48 -1.55
CA ILE A 123 -5.80 17.97 -2.92
C ILE A 123 -6.97 17.00 -3.14
N ALA A 124 -7.17 16.03 -2.23
CA ALA A 124 -8.24 15.05 -2.34
C ALA A 124 -9.62 15.70 -2.39
N TYR A 125 -9.95 16.55 -1.41
CA TYR A 125 -11.22 17.27 -1.40
C TYR A 125 -11.34 18.28 -2.55
N GLY A 126 -10.21 18.88 -2.99
CA GLY A 126 -10.16 19.75 -4.17
C GLY A 126 -10.66 19.05 -5.43
N ILE A 127 -10.17 17.84 -5.68
CA ILE A 127 -10.59 17.02 -6.83
C ILE A 127 -12.07 16.62 -6.69
N MET A 128 -12.45 16.10 -5.52
CA MET A 128 -13.81 15.63 -5.27
C MET A 128 -14.87 16.74 -5.33
N SER A 129 -14.50 17.98 -4.97
CA SER A 129 -15.40 19.14 -4.98
C SER A 129 -15.53 19.83 -6.35
N MET A 130 -14.88 19.32 -7.40
CA MET A 130 -15.00 19.89 -8.73
C MET A 130 -16.44 19.75 -9.26
N LYS A 131 -16.95 20.78 -9.94
CA LYS A 131 -18.34 20.84 -10.47
C LYS A 131 -18.71 19.64 -11.36
N TRP A 132 -17.75 19.06 -12.09
CA TRP A 132 -18.01 17.91 -12.96
C TRP A 132 -18.34 16.63 -12.19
N VAL A 133 -17.92 16.52 -10.92
CA VAL A 133 -18.20 15.33 -10.08
C VAL A 133 -19.69 15.23 -9.80
N GLY A 134 -20.31 16.32 -9.30
CA GLY A 134 -21.72 16.37 -8.99
C GLY A 134 -22.16 15.18 -8.11
N ASP A 135 -23.45 14.83 -8.21
CA ASP A 135 -24.06 13.76 -7.43
C ASP A 135 -24.11 12.41 -8.17
N SER A 136 -23.34 12.25 -9.25
CA SER A 136 -23.30 11.01 -10.01
C SER A 136 -22.38 9.96 -9.36
N PRO A 137 -22.88 8.77 -8.99
CA PRO A 137 -22.08 7.72 -8.38
C PRO A 137 -20.82 7.36 -9.19
N ARG A 138 -20.96 7.32 -10.52
CA ARG A 138 -19.86 7.00 -11.44
C ARG A 138 -18.78 8.09 -11.43
N ARG A 139 -19.18 9.37 -11.38
CA ARG A 139 -18.22 10.49 -11.35
C ARG A 139 -17.56 10.61 -9.98
N ILE A 140 -18.28 10.33 -8.90
CA ILE A 140 -17.73 10.25 -7.55
C ILE A 140 -16.70 9.13 -7.45
N PHE A 141 -17.00 7.96 -7.99
CA PHE A 141 -16.08 6.83 -8.07
C PHE A 141 -14.79 7.18 -8.81
N LEU A 142 -14.92 7.88 -9.95
CA LEU A 142 -13.79 8.39 -10.71
C LEU A 142 -12.98 9.41 -9.92
N ALA A 143 -13.64 10.35 -9.25
CA ALA A 143 -13.00 11.43 -8.50
C ALA A 143 -12.20 10.89 -7.30
N ILE A 144 -12.74 9.92 -6.55
CA ILE A 144 -12.03 9.23 -5.48
C ILE A 144 -10.81 8.51 -6.03
N GLY A 145 -10.98 7.74 -7.12
CA GLY A 145 -9.86 7.08 -7.76
C GLY A 145 -8.75 8.02 -8.21
N LEU A 146 -9.11 9.14 -8.85
CA LEU A 146 -8.16 10.17 -9.27
C LEU A 146 -7.45 10.82 -8.07
N ALA A 147 -8.18 11.13 -7.00
CA ALA A 147 -7.61 11.68 -5.78
C ALA A 147 -6.60 10.70 -5.14
N CYS A 148 -6.98 9.43 -5.00
CA CYS A 148 -6.09 8.37 -4.50
C CYS A 148 -4.84 8.25 -5.37
N MET A 149 -5.01 8.17 -6.68
CA MET A 149 -3.94 7.98 -7.64
C MET A 149 -2.93 9.14 -7.61
N LEU A 150 -3.41 10.39 -7.62
CA LEU A 150 -2.55 11.57 -7.64
C LEU A 150 -1.81 11.78 -6.30
N CYS A 151 -2.50 11.59 -5.17
CA CYS A 151 -1.86 11.69 -3.86
C CYS A 151 -0.81 10.60 -3.66
N SER A 152 -1.11 9.36 -4.06
CA SER A 152 -0.21 8.22 -3.87
C SER A 152 1.05 8.26 -4.73
N GLY A 153 1.07 9.06 -5.77
CA GLY A 153 2.28 9.32 -6.55
C GLY A 153 3.39 10.05 -5.76
N TRP A 154 3.02 10.72 -4.68
CA TRP A 154 3.94 11.54 -3.86
C TRP A 154 4.04 11.09 -2.41
N ILE A 155 3.01 10.40 -1.92
CA ILE A 155 2.88 9.88 -0.56
C ILE A 155 2.79 8.36 -0.65
N SER A 156 3.21 7.62 0.38
CA SER A 156 3.12 6.15 0.35
C SER A 156 1.67 5.67 0.14
N ASN A 157 1.51 4.57 -0.57
CA ASN A 157 0.21 3.97 -0.88
C ASN A 157 -0.62 3.73 0.40
N THR A 158 0.03 3.23 1.45
CA THR A 158 -0.61 2.97 2.74
C THR A 158 -1.10 4.25 3.41
N ALA A 159 -0.30 5.31 3.41
CA ALA A 159 -0.69 6.59 4.00
C ALA A 159 -1.85 7.23 3.22
N THR A 160 -1.81 7.18 1.88
CA THR A 160 -2.90 7.66 1.04
C THR A 160 -4.18 6.85 1.27
N ALA A 161 -4.09 5.52 1.34
CA ALA A 161 -5.23 4.66 1.61
C ALA A 161 -5.83 4.94 3.01
N ALA A 162 -4.99 5.09 4.03
CA ALA A 162 -5.44 5.41 5.38
C ALA A 162 -6.15 6.77 5.48
N MET A 163 -5.72 7.77 4.68
CA MET A 163 -6.38 9.07 4.58
C MET A 163 -7.71 8.97 3.81
N MET A 164 -7.72 8.26 2.69
CA MET A 164 -8.89 8.21 1.79
C MET A 164 -9.98 7.25 2.28
N PHE A 165 -9.64 6.24 3.06
CA PHE A 165 -10.60 5.27 3.59
C PHE A 165 -11.72 5.91 4.42
N PRO A 166 -11.45 6.78 5.42
CA PRO A 166 -12.51 7.47 6.15
C PRO A 166 -13.38 8.36 5.26
N ILE A 167 -12.80 9.00 4.23
CA ILE A 167 -13.52 9.85 3.28
C ILE A 167 -14.51 8.99 2.46
N ALA A 168 -14.03 7.89 1.90
CA ALA A 168 -14.86 6.96 1.15
C ALA A 168 -15.95 6.32 2.02
N LEU A 169 -15.63 5.98 3.27
CA LEU A 169 -16.60 5.43 4.22
C LEU A 169 -17.68 6.45 4.59
N GLY A 170 -17.30 7.70 4.90
CA GLY A 170 -18.25 8.77 5.19
C GLY A 170 -19.23 9.03 4.04
N LEU A 171 -18.73 8.99 2.79
CA LEU A 171 -19.59 9.07 1.61
C LEU A 171 -20.56 7.88 1.52
N LEU A 172 -20.10 6.66 1.81
CA LEU A 172 -20.97 5.47 1.80
C LEU A 172 -22.04 5.53 2.89
N GLU A 173 -21.70 6.07 4.06
CA GLU A 173 -22.68 6.31 5.13
C GLU A 173 -23.73 7.34 4.70
N ALA A 174 -23.35 8.44 4.04
CA ALA A 174 -24.28 9.42 3.49
C ALA A 174 -25.22 8.78 2.44
N ILE A 175 -24.70 7.88 1.60
CA ILE A 175 -25.52 7.10 0.65
C ILE A 175 -26.51 6.21 1.40
N ARG A 176 -26.09 5.54 2.47
CA ARG A 176 -26.95 4.68 3.28
C ARG A 176 -28.09 5.48 3.90
N GLU A 177 -27.80 6.64 4.49
CA GLU A 177 -28.80 7.51 5.10
C GLU A 177 -29.81 8.02 4.09
N MET A 178 -29.34 8.48 2.92
CA MET A 178 -30.20 8.91 1.81
C MET A 178 -31.14 7.77 1.34
N MET A 179 -30.61 6.56 1.18
CA MET A 179 -31.40 5.42 0.75
C MET A 179 -32.42 4.99 1.79
N ALA A 180 -32.05 5.05 3.08
CA ALA A 180 -32.97 4.78 4.19
C ALA A 180 -34.12 5.81 4.24
N ALA A 181 -33.82 7.09 4.04
CA ALA A 181 -34.84 8.15 3.93
C ALA A 181 -35.83 7.91 2.78
N ASN A 182 -35.39 7.27 1.69
CA ASN A 182 -36.23 6.85 0.57
C ASN A 182 -36.86 5.45 0.75
N GLY A 183 -36.86 4.90 1.97
CA GLY A 183 -37.48 3.62 2.31
C GLY A 183 -36.71 2.38 1.85
N LYS A 184 -35.43 2.53 1.46
CA LYS A 184 -34.57 1.41 1.05
C LYS A 184 -33.40 1.26 2.01
N GLU A 185 -33.51 0.34 2.96
CA GLU A 185 -32.39 -0.01 3.84
C GLU A 185 -31.32 -0.81 3.07
N ILE A 186 -30.07 -0.42 3.19
CA ILE A 186 -28.93 -1.11 2.62
C ILE A 186 -27.92 -1.49 3.72
N ASP A 187 -27.37 -2.69 3.61
CA ASP A 187 -26.20 -3.09 4.38
C ASP A 187 -24.94 -2.81 3.54
N LEU A 188 -24.09 -1.89 4.01
CA LEU A 188 -22.86 -1.52 3.31
C LEU A 188 -21.89 -2.70 3.08
N ARG A 189 -21.99 -3.76 3.91
CA ARG A 189 -21.13 -4.95 3.75
C ARG A 189 -21.51 -5.79 2.52
N SER A 190 -22.78 -5.78 2.15
CA SER A 190 -23.32 -6.52 1.00
C SER A 190 -23.54 -5.62 -0.23
N TYR A 191 -23.43 -4.31 -0.05
CA TYR A 191 -23.69 -3.35 -1.13
C TYR A 191 -22.56 -3.31 -2.15
N LYS A 192 -22.84 -3.73 -3.38
CA LYS A 192 -21.83 -3.87 -4.45
C LYS A 192 -21.03 -2.58 -4.68
N TYR A 193 -21.70 -1.46 -4.81
CA TYR A 193 -21.03 -0.18 -5.03
C TYR A 193 -20.06 0.18 -3.90
N ALA A 194 -20.41 -0.11 -2.63
CA ALA A 194 -19.52 0.10 -1.49
C ALA A 194 -18.24 -0.73 -1.61
N THR A 195 -18.37 -2.02 -1.95
CA THR A 195 -17.23 -2.88 -2.22
C THR A 195 -16.37 -2.33 -3.35
N GLY A 196 -17.00 -1.93 -4.46
CA GLY A 196 -16.30 -1.31 -5.60
C GLY A 196 -15.52 -0.06 -5.22
N LEU A 197 -16.14 0.84 -4.45
CA LEU A 197 -15.52 2.09 -4.03
C LEU A 197 -14.31 1.86 -3.12
N MET A 198 -14.39 0.91 -2.18
CA MET A 198 -13.27 0.53 -1.33
C MET A 198 -12.13 -0.12 -2.14
N LEU A 199 -12.45 -0.99 -3.09
CA LEU A 199 -11.46 -1.57 -4.00
C LEU A 199 -10.82 -0.50 -4.90
N MET A 200 -11.61 0.45 -5.41
CA MET A 200 -11.09 1.57 -6.17
C MET A 200 -10.11 2.41 -5.36
N THR A 201 -10.44 2.71 -4.11
CA THR A 201 -9.54 3.42 -3.19
C THR A 201 -8.22 2.68 -3.02
N ALA A 202 -8.25 1.37 -2.77
CA ALA A 202 -7.05 0.55 -2.58
C ALA A 202 -6.20 0.43 -3.85
N TYR A 203 -6.82 0.07 -4.97
CA TYR A 203 -6.09 -0.11 -6.24
C TYR A 203 -5.56 1.20 -6.82
N ALA A 204 -6.33 2.29 -6.72
CA ALA A 204 -5.88 3.59 -7.20
C ALA A 204 -4.67 4.10 -6.41
N CYS A 205 -4.59 3.83 -5.10
CA CYS A 205 -3.39 4.12 -4.31
C CYS A 205 -2.18 3.32 -4.81
N SER A 206 -2.33 2.03 -5.10
CA SER A 206 -1.25 1.20 -5.63
C SER A 206 -0.81 1.63 -7.02
N ILE A 207 -1.76 1.96 -7.89
CA ILE A 207 -1.52 2.45 -9.26
C ILE A 207 -0.80 3.81 -9.22
N GLY A 208 -1.25 4.72 -8.35
CA GLY A 208 -0.63 6.04 -8.18
C GLY A 208 0.83 5.96 -7.77
N GLY A 209 1.19 4.99 -6.94
CA GLY A 209 2.56 4.76 -6.49
C GLY A 209 3.57 4.51 -7.63
N VAL A 210 3.12 4.11 -8.81
CA VAL A 210 4.00 3.92 -9.99
C VAL A 210 4.48 5.24 -10.58
N LEU A 211 3.77 6.35 -10.34
CA LEU A 211 4.00 7.65 -10.98
C LEU A 211 5.43 8.17 -10.78
N THR A 212 5.93 8.14 -9.56
CA THR A 212 7.25 8.69 -9.22
C THR A 212 8.19 7.63 -8.67
N PRO A 213 9.51 7.81 -8.76
CA PRO A 213 10.47 6.89 -8.13
C PRO A 213 10.21 6.68 -6.63
N ILE A 214 9.73 7.72 -5.94
CA ILE A 214 9.50 7.73 -4.49
C ILE A 214 8.09 7.30 -4.06
N GLY A 215 7.17 7.12 -5.01
CA GLY A 215 5.77 6.75 -4.71
C GLY A 215 5.66 5.36 -4.08
N THR A 216 6.52 4.42 -4.45
CA THR A 216 6.57 3.08 -3.85
C THR A 216 7.98 2.48 -3.90
N PRO A 217 8.42 1.72 -2.86
CA PRO A 217 9.77 1.14 -2.80
C PRO A 217 10.18 0.31 -4.03
N PRO A 218 9.31 -0.53 -4.63
CA PRO A 218 9.66 -1.31 -5.82
C PRO A 218 10.21 -0.49 -6.99
N ASN A 219 9.78 0.77 -7.15
CA ASN A 219 10.27 1.63 -8.24
C ASN A 219 11.79 1.89 -8.11
N ILE A 220 12.24 2.22 -6.90
CA ILE A 220 13.66 2.48 -6.63
C ILE A 220 14.49 1.20 -6.73
N ILE A 221 13.94 0.09 -6.25
CA ILE A 221 14.59 -1.21 -6.37
C ILE A 221 14.78 -1.56 -7.85
N MET A 222 13.76 -1.35 -8.67
CA MET A 222 13.82 -1.58 -10.12
C MET A 222 14.87 -0.70 -10.79
N ILE A 223 14.93 0.60 -10.47
CA ILE A 223 15.96 1.51 -10.96
C ILE A 223 17.36 1.02 -10.55
N GLY A 224 17.50 0.53 -9.32
CA GLY A 224 18.75 -0.05 -8.81
C GLY A 224 19.20 -1.26 -9.64
N PHE A 225 18.30 -2.21 -9.86
CA PHE A 225 18.57 -3.40 -10.67
C PHE A 225 18.91 -3.06 -12.13
N ILE A 226 18.21 -2.12 -12.75
CA ILE A 226 18.52 -1.70 -14.12
C ILE A 226 19.95 -1.15 -14.21
N ARG A 227 20.39 -0.36 -13.23
CA ARG A 227 21.76 0.18 -13.18
C ARG A 227 22.81 -0.93 -12.99
N GLU A 228 22.49 -1.94 -12.22
CA GLU A 228 23.40 -3.06 -11.95
C GLU A 228 23.50 -4.01 -13.15
N LEU A 229 22.39 -4.36 -13.77
CA LEU A 229 22.30 -5.31 -14.87
C LEU A 229 22.65 -4.71 -16.23
N ALA A 230 22.48 -3.41 -16.39
CA ALA A 230 22.75 -2.69 -17.64
C ALA A 230 23.51 -1.37 -17.37
N PRO A 231 24.78 -1.46 -16.92
CA PRO A 231 25.58 -0.26 -16.54
C PRO A 231 25.79 0.72 -17.68
N ASP A 232 25.78 0.25 -18.94
CA ASP A 232 25.90 1.07 -20.13
C ASP A 232 24.60 1.74 -20.60
N ALA A 233 23.45 1.39 -19.97
CA ALA A 233 22.17 1.98 -20.30
C ALA A 233 22.09 3.45 -19.83
N PRO A 234 21.34 4.32 -20.53
CA PRO A 234 21.10 5.69 -20.09
C PRO A 234 20.56 5.72 -18.65
N GLN A 235 21.09 6.61 -17.83
CA GLN A 235 20.64 6.74 -16.44
C GLN A 235 19.16 7.13 -16.38
N ILE A 236 18.40 6.37 -15.62
CA ILE A 236 17.00 6.67 -15.33
C ILE A 236 16.96 7.78 -14.29
N THR A 237 16.62 8.99 -14.76
CA THR A 237 16.42 10.15 -13.90
C THR A 237 15.02 10.12 -13.29
N PHE A 238 14.79 10.96 -12.27
CA PHE A 238 13.47 11.12 -11.64
C PHE A 238 12.38 11.45 -12.66
N PHE A 239 12.65 12.40 -13.57
CA PHE A 239 11.68 12.84 -14.58
C PHE A 239 11.48 11.82 -15.71
N ASN A 240 12.54 11.11 -16.13
CA ASN A 240 12.40 10.04 -17.12
C ASN A 240 11.50 8.91 -16.58
N TRP A 241 11.66 8.54 -15.30
CA TRP A 241 10.74 7.60 -14.66
C TRP A 241 9.30 8.09 -14.68
N MET A 242 9.06 9.37 -14.31
CA MET A 242 7.71 9.94 -14.27
C MET A 242 7.00 9.90 -15.61
N ILE A 243 7.70 10.09 -16.72
CA ILE A 243 7.10 10.01 -18.07
C ILE A 243 6.52 8.61 -18.32
N TRP A 244 7.31 7.58 -18.09
CA TRP A 244 6.89 6.19 -18.28
C TRP A 244 5.91 5.76 -17.21
N GLY A 245 6.14 6.16 -15.98
CA GLY A 245 5.25 5.92 -14.84
C GLY A 245 3.86 6.54 -15.08
N PHE A 246 3.78 7.75 -15.64
CA PHE A 246 2.51 8.39 -15.96
C PHE A 246 1.73 7.61 -17.02
N ILE A 247 2.38 7.17 -18.09
CA ILE A 247 1.72 6.36 -19.13
C ILE A 247 1.18 5.05 -18.53
N ALA A 248 2.02 4.33 -17.79
CA ALA A 248 1.62 3.09 -17.13
C ALA A 248 0.46 3.31 -16.14
N MET A 249 0.57 4.33 -15.29
CA MET A 249 -0.43 4.71 -14.30
C MET A 249 -1.80 4.98 -14.96
N VAL A 250 -1.83 5.77 -16.05
CA VAL A 250 -3.08 6.09 -16.75
C VAL A 250 -3.71 4.84 -17.36
N LEU A 251 -2.90 3.99 -18.00
CA LEU A 251 -3.40 2.75 -18.60
C LEU A 251 -3.99 1.80 -17.54
N TYR A 252 -3.28 1.55 -16.45
CA TYR A 252 -3.77 0.71 -15.36
C TYR A 252 -5.03 1.30 -14.70
N PHE A 253 -5.06 2.62 -14.52
CA PHE A 253 -6.22 3.30 -13.94
C PHE A 253 -7.47 3.16 -14.81
N ILE A 254 -7.35 3.37 -16.12
CA ILE A 254 -8.47 3.23 -17.07
C ILE A 254 -9.02 1.79 -17.01
N VAL A 255 -8.15 0.79 -17.09
CA VAL A 255 -8.57 -0.61 -17.02
C VAL A 255 -9.27 -0.92 -15.69
N THR A 256 -8.65 -0.53 -14.58
CA THR A 256 -9.19 -0.75 -13.23
C THR A 256 -10.56 -0.06 -13.06
N PHE A 257 -10.69 1.18 -13.52
CA PHE A 257 -11.94 1.92 -13.47
C PHE A 257 -13.06 1.19 -14.20
N PHE A 258 -12.84 0.76 -15.44
CA PHE A 258 -13.88 0.08 -16.22
C PHE A 258 -14.21 -1.31 -15.68
N VAL A 259 -13.22 -2.06 -15.24
CA VAL A 259 -13.41 -3.38 -14.63
C VAL A 259 -14.25 -3.27 -13.36
N LEU A 260 -13.87 -2.38 -12.43
CA LEU A 260 -14.59 -2.22 -11.18
C LEU A 260 -16.00 -1.66 -11.39
N GLN A 261 -16.20 -0.70 -12.31
CA GLN A 261 -17.52 -0.19 -12.66
C GLN A 261 -18.44 -1.28 -13.23
N LYS A 262 -17.90 -2.22 -14.00
CA LYS A 262 -18.64 -3.34 -14.56
C LYS A 262 -18.98 -4.39 -13.49
N MET A 263 -18.06 -4.67 -12.58
CA MET A 263 -18.24 -5.68 -11.53
C MET A 263 -19.12 -5.17 -10.37
N PHE A 264 -19.01 -3.88 -10.05
CA PHE A 264 -19.63 -3.25 -8.89
C PHE A 264 -20.41 -1.99 -9.29
N PRO A 265 -21.46 -2.12 -10.11
CA PRO A 265 -22.25 -0.97 -10.54
C PRO A 265 -23.01 -0.35 -9.36
N ALA A 266 -23.30 0.95 -9.47
CA ALA A 266 -24.20 1.62 -8.54
C ALA A 266 -25.66 1.32 -8.91
N ASP A 267 -26.48 1.02 -7.91
CA ASP A 267 -27.93 0.80 -8.09
C ASP A 267 -28.74 2.11 -8.15
N VAL A 268 -28.07 3.25 -7.88
CA VAL A 268 -28.66 4.59 -7.87
C VAL A 268 -28.06 5.46 -8.95
N LYS A 269 -28.87 6.37 -9.52
CA LYS A 269 -28.42 7.30 -10.56
C LYS A 269 -27.86 8.59 -9.99
N HIS A 270 -28.33 9.01 -8.81
CA HIS A 270 -27.91 10.20 -8.11
C HIS A 270 -27.72 9.90 -6.63
N ILE A 271 -26.79 10.60 -6.00
CA ILE A 271 -26.48 10.55 -4.56
C ILE A 271 -26.71 11.97 -4.05
N ASP A 272 -27.94 12.27 -3.67
CA ASP A 272 -28.30 13.59 -3.17
C ASP A 272 -27.50 13.89 -1.89
N GLY A 273 -26.93 15.11 -1.79
CA GLY A 273 -26.11 15.52 -0.65
C GLY A 273 -24.64 15.11 -0.70
N ALA A 274 -24.17 14.33 -1.71
CA ALA A 274 -22.77 13.95 -1.82
C ALA A 274 -21.85 15.17 -1.97
N GLN A 275 -22.24 16.14 -2.77
CA GLN A 275 -21.47 17.39 -2.94
C GLN A 275 -21.47 18.25 -1.67
N GLU A 276 -22.56 18.30 -0.93
CA GLU A 276 -22.64 19.01 0.35
C GLU A 276 -21.69 18.40 1.37
N PHE A 277 -21.69 17.07 1.51
CA PHE A 277 -20.75 16.34 2.37
C PHE A 277 -19.29 16.65 2.01
N ILE A 278 -18.94 16.60 0.72
CA ILE A 278 -17.57 16.89 0.25
C ILE A 278 -17.18 18.35 0.53
N GLN A 279 -18.08 19.30 0.31
CA GLN A 279 -17.82 20.72 0.52
C GLN A 279 -17.68 21.08 2.00
N GLU A 280 -18.46 20.47 2.87
CA GLU A 280 -18.39 20.68 4.31
C GLU A 280 -17.03 20.24 4.88
N HIS A 281 -16.47 19.13 4.40
CA HIS A 281 -15.19 18.59 4.83
C HIS A 281 -13.97 19.20 4.11
N ARG A 282 -14.19 20.07 3.12
CA ARG A 282 -13.12 20.79 2.41
C ARG A 282 -12.55 21.96 3.23
N LYS A 283 -13.33 22.53 4.16
CA LYS A 283 -12.91 23.68 5.00
C LYS A 283 -11.84 23.25 5.99
#